data_b469570e7269d7aeb789b8818cf65574
#
_entry.id   b469570e7269d7aeb789b8818cf65574
#
_cell.length_a   1.000
_cell.length_b   1.000
_cell.length_c   1.000
_cell.angle_alpha   90.00
_cell.angle_beta   90.00
_cell.angle_gamma   90.00
#
_symmetry.space_group_name_H-M   'P 1'
#
loop_
_entity.id
_entity.type
_entity.pdbx_description
1 polymer ?
#
loop_
_entity_poly.entity_id
_entity_poly.type
_entity_poly.pdbx_seq_one_letter_code
_entity_poly.pdbx_strand_id
1 'polypeptide(L)'
;PKPKLVHHIPHVVNNSKHNDEKIALIVLDGMSYFEWLSVRSYLKDNGFSFDENGVFAWVPTLTSVSRQAIFSGKVPLTFAKSIFSTSSEEKLWKAFWEEQGVLKQYVTYQKGLGTETYDKAKIKGLSRKATKVFGAVVDVIDKFSHHAVLGEKSVFSQLQLWLESNYLKNLLTDLYRAGFTIYITSDHGNTKATGIGRISEGVLVDQKGERVRVYRDRTIYDDSANKLPVIKWSNIGLPDDYHVLISQYGQAFVPRGQDVITHGGISIEEVVVPFVKVEAIKGSGLK
;
A
#
# COMPACT_ATOMS: atom_id res chain seq x y z
N PRO A 1 15.92 14.01 3.81
CA PRO A 1 15.53 13.21 5.01
C PRO A 1 14.79 11.95 4.56
N LYS A 2 14.96 10.85 5.30
CA LYS A 2 14.25 9.60 5.03
C LYS A 2 12.85 9.64 5.65
N PRO A 3 11.79 9.12 4.99
CA PRO A 3 10.47 9.04 5.60
C PRO A 3 10.51 8.06 6.78
N LYS A 4 9.67 8.32 7.80
CA LYS A 4 9.49 7.43 8.95
C LYS A 4 8.20 6.63 8.84
N LEU A 5 7.12 7.31 8.46
CA LEU A 5 5.78 6.77 8.23
C LEU A 5 5.39 7.01 6.78
N VAL A 6 4.51 6.18 6.24
CA VAL A 6 4.10 6.23 4.82
C VAL A 6 3.54 7.59 4.39
N HIS A 7 2.91 8.36 5.29
CA HIS A 7 2.43 9.71 4.96
C HIS A 7 3.56 10.74 4.76
N HIS A 8 4.80 10.44 5.18
CA HIS A 8 5.95 11.29 4.88
C HIS A 8 6.48 11.11 3.45
N ILE A 9 6.12 10.00 2.77
CA ILE A 9 6.64 9.66 1.45
C ILE A 9 6.46 10.79 0.44
N PRO A 10 5.25 11.32 0.19
CA PRO A 10 5.07 12.34 -0.83
C PRO A 10 5.82 13.64 -0.52
N HIS A 11 6.02 13.96 0.76
CA HIS A 11 6.86 15.11 1.17
C HIS A 11 8.33 14.87 0.83
N VAL A 12 8.87 13.67 1.09
CA VAL A 12 10.25 13.31 0.73
C VAL A 12 10.43 13.34 -0.77
N VAL A 13 9.49 12.78 -1.52
CA VAL A 13 9.48 12.78 -2.99
C VAL A 13 9.47 14.22 -3.53
N ASN A 14 8.60 15.08 -2.99
CA ASN A 14 8.55 16.49 -3.39
C ASN A 14 9.85 17.25 -3.08
N ASN A 15 10.42 17.04 -1.87
CA ASN A 15 11.65 17.71 -1.45
C ASN A 15 12.89 17.23 -2.25
N SER A 16 12.85 16.03 -2.82
CA SER A 16 13.92 15.48 -3.65
C SER A 16 13.77 15.85 -5.12
N LYS A 17 12.67 16.48 -5.49
CA LYS A 17 12.34 16.86 -6.86
C LYS A 17 13.17 18.05 -7.31
N HIS A 18 13.79 17.95 -8.48
CA HIS A 18 14.35 19.09 -9.19
C HIS A 18 13.27 19.82 -10.00
N ASN A 19 13.54 21.09 -10.36
CA ASN A 19 12.63 21.87 -11.20
C ASN A 19 12.30 21.12 -12.49
N ASP A 20 11.00 21.06 -12.85
CA ASP A 20 10.44 20.38 -14.02
C ASP A 20 10.59 18.85 -14.08
N GLU A 21 11.11 18.22 -13.04
CA GLU A 21 11.19 16.76 -12.95
C GLU A 21 9.79 16.14 -12.88
N LYS A 22 9.55 15.11 -13.70
CA LYS A 22 8.34 14.29 -13.61
C LYS A 22 8.50 13.21 -12.55
N ILE A 23 7.46 12.96 -11.77
CA ILE A 23 7.46 11.99 -10.68
C ILE A 23 6.39 10.94 -10.90
N ALA A 24 6.74 9.67 -10.70
CA ALA A 24 5.81 8.57 -10.55
C ALA A 24 5.98 7.92 -9.17
N LEU A 25 4.91 7.86 -8.39
CA LEU A 25 4.83 7.10 -7.14
C LEU A 25 3.91 5.89 -7.35
N ILE A 26 4.48 4.70 -7.26
CA ILE A 26 3.77 3.43 -7.47
C ILE A 26 3.62 2.74 -6.12
N VAL A 27 2.39 2.49 -5.71
CA VAL A 27 2.04 1.71 -4.52
C VAL A 27 1.72 0.28 -4.98
N LEU A 28 2.51 -0.68 -4.54
CA LEU A 28 2.22 -2.11 -4.70
C LEU A 28 1.42 -2.54 -3.47
N ASP A 29 0.09 -2.65 -3.62
CA ASP A 29 -0.86 -2.90 -2.54
C ASP A 29 -0.56 -4.22 -1.82
N GLY A 30 -0.43 -4.17 -0.49
CA GLY A 30 -0.18 -5.33 0.35
C GLY A 30 1.22 -5.95 0.26
N MET A 31 2.18 -5.29 -0.40
CA MET A 31 3.53 -5.83 -0.58
C MET A 31 4.36 -5.71 0.70
N SER A 32 4.65 -6.83 1.35
CA SER A 32 5.62 -6.91 2.44
C SER A 32 7.06 -6.76 1.93
N TYR A 33 8.00 -6.63 2.87
CA TYR A 33 9.42 -6.66 2.52
C TYR A 33 9.86 -7.99 1.90
N PHE A 34 9.18 -9.09 2.22
CA PHE A 34 9.49 -10.40 1.66
C PHE A 34 9.15 -10.47 0.17
N GLU A 35 7.97 -10.02 -0.23
CA GLU A 35 7.61 -9.93 -1.66
C GLU A 35 8.50 -8.92 -2.38
N TRP A 36 8.86 -7.80 -1.72
CA TRP A 36 9.79 -6.83 -2.31
C TRP A 36 11.12 -7.46 -2.70
N LEU A 37 11.70 -8.37 -1.90
CA LEU A 37 12.96 -9.04 -2.26
C LEU A 37 12.85 -9.80 -3.59
N SER A 38 11.70 -10.41 -3.87
CA SER A 38 11.44 -11.09 -5.15
C SER A 38 11.29 -10.09 -6.30
N VAL A 39 10.49 -9.05 -6.10
CA VAL A 39 10.31 -7.95 -7.06
C VAL A 39 11.66 -7.28 -7.37
N ARG A 40 12.46 -7.00 -6.34
CA ARG A 40 13.79 -6.41 -6.45
C ARG A 40 14.72 -7.26 -7.29
N SER A 41 14.81 -8.57 -7.00
CA SER A 41 15.66 -9.48 -7.76
C SER A 41 15.28 -9.49 -9.24
N TYR A 42 13.99 -9.69 -9.52
CA TYR A 42 13.48 -9.68 -10.88
C TYR A 42 13.80 -8.37 -11.63
N LEU A 43 13.55 -7.22 -11.00
CA LEU A 43 13.81 -5.92 -11.63
C LEU A 43 15.32 -5.66 -11.82
N LYS A 44 16.17 -6.11 -10.88
CA LYS A 44 17.63 -6.00 -11.00
C LYS A 44 18.13 -6.77 -12.22
N ASP A 45 17.65 -8.00 -12.43
CA ASP A 45 17.98 -8.83 -13.57
C ASP A 45 17.47 -8.21 -14.90
N ASN A 46 16.49 -7.30 -14.81
CA ASN A 46 15.93 -6.56 -15.94
C ASN A 46 16.47 -5.12 -16.08
N GLY A 47 17.62 -4.81 -15.47
CA GLY A 47 18.36 -3.58 -15.72
C GLY A 47 18.03 -2.39 -14.82
N PHE A 48 17.36 -2.63 -13.67
CA PHE A 48 17.08 -1.60 -12.67
C PHE A 48 18.01 -1.71 -11.45
N SER A 49 18.27 -0.57 -10.82
CA SER A 49 18.95 -0.45 -9.52
C SER A 49 18.10 0.40 -8.57
N PHE A 50 18.45 0.40 -7.29
CA PHE A 50 17.57 0.92 -6.26
C PHE A 50 18.33 1.66 -5.16
N ASP A 51 17.77 2.79 -4.71
CA ASP A 51 18.04 3.37 -3.39
C ASP A 51 16.87 2.97 -2.48
N GLU A 52 17.16 2.13 -1.48
CA GLU A 52 16.16 1.43 -0.68
C GLU A 52 16.13 1.93 0.76
N ASN A 53 14.92 2.09 1.30
CA ASN A 53 14.67 2.40 2.69
C ASN A 53 13.44 1.63 3.20
N GLY A 54 13.38 1.39 4.51
CA GLY A 54 12.17 0.95 5.18
C GLY A 54 11.37 2.13 5.71
N VAL A 55 10.05 2.00 5.71
CA VAL A 55 9.12 2.97 6.24
C VAL A 55 7.97 2.24 6.95
N PHE A 56 7.37 2.86 7.99
CA PHE A 56 6.27 2.26 8.72
C PHE A 56 4.92 2.60 8.09
N ALA A 57 4.10 1.58 7.86
CA ALA A 57 2.68 1.71 7.58
C ALA A 57 1.92 2.28 8.80
N TRP A 58 0.72 2.80 8.59
CA TRP A 58 -0.18 3.13 9.69
C TRP A 58 -0.75 1.86 10.32
N VAL A 59 -0.96 1.91 11.64
CA VAL A 59 -1.69 0.89 12.38
C VAL A 59 -3.09 1.41 12.71
N PRO A 60 -4.14 0.64 12.40
CA PRO A 60 -4.14 -0.71 11.82
C PRO A 60 -3.64 -0.73 10.37
N THR A 61 -3.00 -1.83 9.98
CA THR A 61 -2.44 -2.01 8.64
C THR A 61 -3.54 -2.32 7.63
N LEU A 62 -4.38 -1.31 7.41
CA LEU A 62 -5.54 -1.34 6.51
C LEU A 62 -5.28 -0.47 5.28
N THR A 63 -5.64 -1.00 4.13
CA THR A 63 -5.49 -0.34 2.82
C THR A 63 -6.07 1.08 2.83
N SER A 64 -7.31 1.25 3.33
CA SER A 64 -7.99 2.55 3.34
C SER A 64 -7.31 3.59 4.24
N VAL A 65 -6.59 3.17 5.26
CA VAL A 65 -5.85 4.05 6.18
C VAL A 65 -4.53 4.46 5.55
N SER A 66 -3.67 3.49 5.22
CA SER A 66 -2.31 3.77 4.75
C SER A 66 -2.26 4.36 3.35
N ARG A 67 -3.10 3.92 2.40
CA ARG A 67 -3.09 4.46 1.04
C ARG A 67 -3.56 5.92 1.02
N GLN A 68 -4.64 6.26 1.76
CA GLN A 68 -5.02 7.67 1.88
C GLN A 68 -3.93 8.51 2.56
N ALA A 69 -3.23 7.96 3.57
CA ALA A 69 -2.09 8.63 4.19
C ALA A 69 -0.95 8.89 3.20
N ILE A 70 -0.59 7.91 2.35
CA ILE A 70 0.39 8.07 1.28
C ILE A 70 -0.04 9.18 0.31
N PHE A 71 -1.26 9.11 -0.21
CA PHE A 71 -1.69 10.03 -1.27
C PHE A 71 -2.07 11.42 -0.76
N SER A 72 -2.39 11.58 0.54
CA SER A 72 -2.64 12.90 1.14
C SER A 72 -1.39 13.55 1.72
N GLY A 73 -0.34 12.79 2.04
CA GLY A 73 0.79 13.27 2.84
C GLY A 73 0.41 13.66 4.27
N LYS A 74 -0.71 13.17 4.78
CA LYS A 74 -1.30 13.62 6.06
C LYS A 74 -1.63 12.42 6.95
N VAL A 75 -1.73 12.68 8.25
CA VAL A 75 -2.15 11.68 9.24
C VAL A 75 -3.63 11.32 9.05
N PRO A 76 -4.07 10.09 9.40
CA PRO A 76 -5.43 9.62 9.16
C PRO A 76 -6.54 10.46 9.77
N LEU A 77 -6.29 11.14 10.89
CA LEU A 77 -7.23 12.07 11.52
C LEU A 77 -7.75 13.13 10.53
N THR A 78 -6.91 13.56 9.58
CA THR A 78 -7.27 14.63 8.62
C THR A 78 -8.28 14.19 7.57
N PHE A 79 -8.41 12.90 7.32
CA PHE A 79 -9.39 12.33 6.39
C PHE A 79 -10.38 11.38 7.05
N ALA A 80 -10.77 11.69 8.30
CA ALA A 80 -11.71 10.91 9.12
C ALA A 80 -13.01 10.54 8.39
N LYS A 81 -13.54 11.45 7.54
CA LYS A 81 -14.78 11.23 6.78
C LYS A 81 -14.67 10.14 5.71
N SER A 82 -13.49 9.86 5.19
CA SER A 82 -13.24 8.86 4.15
C SER A 82 -12.41 7.67 4.62
N ILE A 83 -12.06 7.59 5.91
CA ILE A 83 -11.09 6.63 6.46
C ILE A 83 -11.44 5.15 6.16
N PHE A 84 -12.70 4.84 5.95
CA PHE A 84 -13.18 3.49 5.63
C PHE A 84 -13.17 3.14 4.13
N SER A 85 -12.74 4.06 3.26
CA SER A 85 -12.83 3.88 1.81
C SER A 85 -11.59 4.38 1.08
N THR A 86 -11.28 3.76 -0.05
CA THR A 86 -10.21 4.20 -0.96
C THR A 86 -10.70 5.13 -2.08
N SER A 87 -11.97 5.57 -2.02
CA SER A 87 -12.57 6.40 -3.08
C SER A 87 -12.02 7.82 -3.17
N SER A 88 -11.46 8.34 -2.07
CA SER A 88 -10.94 9.71 -2.00
C SER A 88 -9.48 9.86 -2.41
N GLU A 89 -8.76 8.79 -2.71
CA GLU A 89 -7.32 8.81 -2.98
C GLU A 89 -6.92 9.77 -4.10
N GLU A 90 -7.63 9.75 -5.24
CA GLU A 90 -7.34 10.68 -6.35
C GLU A 90 -7.51 12.16 -5.94
N LYS A 91 -8.56 12.46 -5.17
CA LYS A 91 -8.82 13.81 -4.67
C LYS A 91 -7.72 14.25 -3.70
N LEU A 92 -7.32 13.37 -2.79
CA LEU A 92 -6.27 13.63 -1.81
C LEU A 92 -4.91 13.84 -2.50
N TRP A 93 -4.56 13.01 -3.49
CA TRP A 93 -3.34 13.13 -4.27
C TRP A 93 -3.24 14.45 -5.01
N LYS A 94 -4.32 14.85 -5.69
CA LYS A 94 -4.39 16.12 -6.39
C LYS A 94 -4.30 17.32 -5.44
N ALA A 95 -4.95 17.23 -4.26
CA ALA A 95 -4.90 18.28 -3.25
C ALA A 95 -3.48 18.43 -2.66
N PHE A 96 -2.80 17.32 -2.34
CA PHE A 96 -1.43 17.36 -1.86
C PHE A 96 -0.51 18.12 -2.84
N TRP A 97 -0.54 17.75 -4.12
CA TRP A 97 0.35 18.39 -5.11
C TRP A 97 -0.03 19.83 -5.42
N GLU A 98 -1.31 20.18 -5.33
CA GLU A 98 -1.75 21.58 -5.44
C GLU A 98 -1.18 22.43 -4.29
N GLU A 99 -1.16 21.90 -3.06
CA GLU A 99 -0.50 22.52 -1.90
C GLU A 99 1.03 22.69 -2.13
N GLN A 100 1.65 21.86 -2.99
CA GLN A 100 3.06 21.95 -3.38
C GLN A 100 3.27 22.81 -4.65
N GLY A 101 2.25 23.51 -5.15
CA GLY A 101 2.35 24.41 -6.30
C GLY A 101 2.22 23.71 -7.66
N VAL A 102 1.84 22.44 -7.71
CA VAL A 102 1.59 21.73 -8.97
C VAL A 102 0.12 21.79 -9.32
N LEU A 103 -0.23 22.37 -10.49
CA LEU A 103 -1.62 22.46 -10.92
C LEU A 103 -2.26 21.08 -11.11
N LYS A 104 -3.52 20.92 -10.68
CA LYS A 104 -4.28 19.65 -10.73
C LYS A 104 -4.28 18.97 -12.09
N GLN A 105 -4.27 19.75 -13.18
CA GLN A 105 -4.25 19.22 -14.54
C GLN A 105 -2.98 18.43 -14.89
N TYR A 106 -1.87 18.66 -14.16
CA TYR A 106 -0.59 17.97 -14.33
C TYR A 106 -0.44 16.78 -13.38
N VAL A 107 -1.43 16.56 -12.49
CA VAL A 107 -1.44 15.47 -11.53
C VAL A 107 -2.42 14.40 -11.98
N THR A 108 -1.93 13.18 -12.13
CA THR A 108 -2.71 12.03 -12.58
C THR A 108 -2.68 10.93 -11.52
N TYR A 109 -3.78 10.22 -11.37
CA TYR A 109 -3.92 9.09 -10.46
C TYR A 109 -4.61 7.92 -11.17
N GLN A 110 -4.16 6.69 -10.87
CA GLN A 110 -4.76 5.47 -11.39
C GLN A 110 -4.59 4.31 -10.41
N LYS A 111 -5.65 3.58 -10.12
CA LYS A 111 -5.63 2.33 -9.35
C LYS A 111 -6.15 1.16 -10.18
N GLY A 112 -6.04 -0.06 -9.65
CA GLY A 112 -6.50 -1.27 -10.34
C GLY A 112 -5.51 -1.76 -11.41
N LEU A 113 -4.24 -1.38 -11.31
CA LEU A 113 -3.23 -1.80 -12.26
C LEU A 113 -2.71 -3.21 -11.95
N GLY A 114 -2.16 -3.87 -12.98
CA GLY A 114 -1.44 -5.14 -12.85
C GLY A 114 -2.26 -6.40 -13.08
N THR A 115 -3.59 -6.32 -13.14
CA THR A 115 -4.46 -7.50 -13.31
C THR A 115 -4.73 -7.87 -14.77
N GLU A 116 -4.54 -6.92 -15.68
CA GLU A 116 -4.68 -7.12 -17.11
C GLU A 116 -3.30 -7.22 -17.78
N THR A 117 -3.25 -7.65 -19.02
CA THR A 117 -2.04 -7.54 -19.85
C THR A 117 -1.61 -6.07 -19.94
N TYR A 118 -0.31 -5.82 -19.85
CA TYR A 118 0.21 -4.47 -19.94
C TYR A 118 -0.13 -3.82 -21.28
N ASP A 119 -0.71 -2.65 -21.21
CA ASP A 119 -0.99 -1.78 -22.36
C ASP A 119 -0.62 -0.33 -21.99
N LYS A 120 0.42 0.17 -22.62
CA LYS A 120 0.92 1.56 -22.42
C LYS A 120 -0.17 2.62 -22.63
N ALA A 121 -1.07 2.41 -23.59
CA ALA A 121 -2.13 3.37 -23.89
C ALA A 121 -3.16 3.51 -22.75
N LYS A 122 -3.31 2.48 -21.93
CA LYS A 122 -4.19 2.47 -20.76
C LYS A 122 -3.57 3.09 -19.51
N ILE A 123 -2.27 3.39 -19.52
CA ILE A 123 -1.59 4.02 -18.37
C ILE A 123 -1.79 5.54 -18.43
N LYS A 124 -2.63 6.08 -17.53
CA LYS A 124 -2.99 7.51 -17.51
C LYS A 124 -1.78 8.43 -17.41
N GLY A 125 -0.75 8.04 -16.64
CA GLY A 125 0.49 8.80 -16.51
C GLY A 125 1.26 8.94 -17.83
N LEU A 126 1.12 7.99 -18.74
CA LEU A 126 1.78 7.95 -20.06
C LEU A 126 0.91 8.51 -21.18
N SER A 127 -0.39 8.22 -21.16
CA SER A 127 -1.32 8.65 -22.21
C SER A 127 -1.61 10.16 -22.17
N ARG A 128 -1.51 10.79 -20.99
CA ARG A 128 -1.66 12.24 -20.83
C ARG A 128 -0.31 12.94 -20.88
N LYS A 129 0.06 13.48 -22.03
CA LYS A 129 1.37 14.15 -22.26
C LYS A 129 1.70 15.26 -21.25
N ALA A 130 0.68 15.94 -20.71
CA ALA A 130 0.85 17.00 -19.73
C ALA A 130 1.15 16.50 -18.30
N THR A 131 1.09 15.20 -18.03
CA THR A 131 1.30 14.65 -16.69
C THR A 131 2.73 14.95 -16.21
N LYS A 132 2.85 15.64 -15.07
CA LYS A 132 4.10 15.88 -14.35
C LYS A 132 4.21 14.96 -13.11
N VAL A 133 3.06 14.62 -12.52
CA VAL A 133 3.02 13.77 -11.33
C VAL A 133 1.99 12.66 -11.52
N PHE A 134 2.44 11.43 -11.37
CA PHE A 134 1.63 10.23 -11.52
C PHE A 134 1.61 9.41 -10.23
N GLY A 135 0.44 9.24 -9.64
CA GLY A 135 0.18 8.30 -8.55
C GLY A 135 -0.46 7.03 -9.11
N ALA A 136 0.11 5.88 -8.81
CA ALA A 136 -0.38 4.59 -9.31
C ALA A 136 -0.54 3.57 -8.19
N VAL A 137 -1.56 2.71 -8.28
CA VAL A 137 -1.75 1.56 -7.39
C VAL A 137 -1.85 0.29 -8.23
N VAL A 138 -1.01 -0.69 -7.86
CA VAL A 138 -0.97 -2.03 -8.43
C VAL A 138 -1.52 -3.00 -7.39
N ASP A 139 -2.69 -3.58 -7.64
CA ASP A 139 -3.49 -4.30 -6.62
C ASP A 139 -3.23 -5.81 -6.58
N VAL A 140 -2.31 -6.33 -7.37
CA VAL A 140 -2.22 -7.78 -7.61
C VAL A 140 -1.69 -8.57 -6.41
N ILE A 141 -0.77 -8.00 -5.61
CA ILE A 141 -0.12 -8.74 -4.51
C ILE A 141 -1.12 -8.98 -3.38
N ASP A 142 -1.91 -7.97 -3.04
CA ASP A 142 -2.98 -8.12 -2.07
C ASP A 142 -4.02 -9.18 -2.49
N LYS A 143 -4.38 -9.21 -3.79
CA LYS A 143 -5.25 -10.25 -4.34
C LYS A 143 -4.66 -11.66 -4.21
N PHE A 144 -3.34 -11.81 -4.41
CA PHE A 144 -2.68 -13.11 -4.21
C PHE A 144 -2.77 -13.57 -2.76
N SER A 145 -2.60 -12.66 -1.80
CA SER A 145 -2.71 -12.94 -0.38
C SER A 145 -4.12 -13.40 0.02
N HIS A 146 -5.14 -12.69 -0.43
CA HIS A 146 -6.54 -13.04 -0.17
C HIS A 146 -7.02 -14.36 -0.79
N HIS A 147 -6.37 -14.84 -1.83
CA HIS A 147 -6.69 -16.10 -2.52
C HIS A 147 -5.67 -17.21 -2.28
N ALA A 148 -4.80 -17.07 -1.29
CA ALA A 148 -3.70 -17.99 -1.00
C ALA A 148 -4.15 -19.28 -0.30
N VAL A 149 -4.80 -20.20 -1.00
CA VAL A 149 -5.27 -21.47 -0.46
C VAL A 149 -4.13 -22.34 0.12
N LEU A 150 -2.92 -22.22 -0.43
CA LEU A 150 -1.72 -22.97 -0.02
C LEU A 150 -0.73 -22.09 0.79
N GLY A 151 -1.21 -20.99 1.38
CA GLY A 151 -0.40 -20.09 2.19
C GLY A 151 0.69 -19.34 1.40
N GLU A 152 1.79 -19.01 2.05
CA GLU A 152 2.88 -18.19 1.48
C GLU A 152 3.45 -18.73 0.17
N LYS A 153 3.53 -20.06 0.01
CA LYS A 153 4.01 -20.67 -1.24
C LYS A 153 3.13 -20.32 -2.43
N SER A 154 1.81 -20.21 -2.22
CA SER A 154 0.87 -19.82 -3.27
C SER A 154 1.08 -18.36 -3.66
N VAL A 155 1.22 -17.45 -2.68
CA VAL A 155 1.49 -16.03 -2.93
C VAL A 155 2.79 -15.88 -3.72
N PHE A 156 3.86 -16.55 -3.27
CA PHE A 156 5.16 -16.50 -3.94
C PHE A 156 5.10 -16.98 -5.38
N SER A 157 4.46 -18.13 -5.63
CA SER A 157 4.33 -18.68 -7.00
C SER A 157 3.53 -17.76 -7.92
N GLN A 158 2.42 -17.19 -7.43
CA GLN A 158 1.62 -16.24 -8.20
C GLN A 158 2.38 -14.94 -8.47
N LEU A 159 3.16 -14.45 -7.49
CA LEU A 159 4.03 -13.29 -7.69
C LEU A 159 5.07 -13.54 -8.78
N GLN A 160 5.74 -14.72 -8.78
CA GLN A 160 6.72 -15.06 -9.82
C GLN A 160 6.09 -15.08 -11.21
N LEU A 161 4.94 -15.76 -11.38
CA LEU A 161 4.22 -15.80 -12.64
C LEU A 161 3.80 -14.39 -13.11
N TRP A 162 3.37 -13.54 -12.18
CA TRP A 162 3.02 -12.17 -12.52
C TRP A 162 4.23 -11.35 -12.95
N LEU A 163 5.37 -11.48 -12.28
CA LEU A 163 6.62 -10.83 -12.67
C LEU A 163 7.06 -11.27 -14.08
N GLU A 164 6.97 -12.58 -14.39
CA GLU A 164 7.26 -13.13 -15.71
C GLU A 164 6.35 -12.59 -16.82
N SER A 165 5.13 -12.12 -16.49
CA SER A 165 4.28 -11.41 -17.45
C SER A 165 4.87 -10.10 -17.95
N ASN A 166 5.94 -9.60 -17.31
CA ASN A 166 6.62 -8.35 -17.57
C ASN A 166 5.77 -7.08 -17.35
N TYR A 167 4.61 -7.18 -16.69
CA TYR A 167 3.74 -6.02 -16.47
C TYR A 167 4.50 -4.88 -15.77
N LEU A 168 5.08 -5.17 -14.61
CA LEU A 168 5.79 -4.17 -13.81
C LEU A 168 7.02 -3.63 -14.54
N LYS A 169 7.84 -4.51 -15.13
CA LYS A 169 9.00 -4.12 -15.94
C LYS A 169 8.62 -3.15 -17.05
N ASN A 170 7.58 -3.47 -17.82
CA ASN A 170 7.15 -2.63 -18.93
C ASN A 170 6.62 -1.27 -18.44
N LEU A 171 5.84 -1.26 -17.34
CA LEU A 171 5.37 -0.03 -16.71
C LEU A 171 6.54 0.87 -16.30
N LEU A 172 7.53 0.33 -15.58
CA LEU A 172 8.71 1.09 -15.15
C LEU A 172 9.55 1.57 -16.32
N THR A 173 9.76 0.72 -17.33
CA THR A 173 10.52 1.07 -18.54
C THR A 173 9.87 2.23 -19.29
N ASP A 174 8.57 2.17 -19.48
CA ASP A 174 7.85 3.22 -20.22
C ASP A 174 7.76 4.53 -19.43
N LEU A 175 7.60 4.48 -18.10
CA LEU A 175 7.69 5.66 -17.24
C LEU A 175 9.09 6.28 -17.27
N TYR A 176 10.14 5.45 -17.17
CA TYR A 176 11.52 5.93 -17.25
C TYR A 176 11.80 6.62 -18.59
N ARG A 177 11.40 5.99 -19.72
CA ARG A 177 11.53 6.58 -21.07
C ARG A 177 10.71 7.85 -21.26
N ALA A 178 9.61 8.02 -20.52
CA ALA A 178 8.82 9.24 -20.50
C ALA A 178 9.40 10.35 -19.61
N GLY A 179 10.56 10.09 -18.97
CA GLY A 179 11.30 11.03 -18.15
C GLY A 179 10.81 11.14 -16.71
N PHE A 180 10.14 10.13 -16.18
CA PHE A 180 9.74 10.08 -14.77
C PHE A 180 10.88 9.58 -13.89
N THR A 181 11.10 10.27 -12.78
CA THR A 181 11.76 9.69 -11.59
C THR A 181 10.75 8.83 -10.88
N ILE A 182 11.08 7.55 -10.64
CA ILE A 182 10.14 6.53 -10.21
C ILE A 182 10.43 6.17 -8.74
N TYR A 183 9.37 6.14 -7.94
CA TYR A 183 9.38 5.64 -6.57
C TYR A 183 8.38 4.49 -6.43
N ILE A 184 8.78 3.45 -5.70
CA ILE A 184 7.93 2.32 -5.33
C ILE A 184 7.80 2.27 -3.82
N THR A 185 6.59 1.98 -3.34
CA THR A 185 6.31 1.71 -1.93
C THR A 185 5.14 0.71 -1.81
N SER A 186 4.78 0.39 -0.58
CA SER A 186 3.54 -0.32 -0.24
C SER A 186 2.79 0.44 0.84
N ASP A 187 1.52 0.18 0.98
CA ASP A 187 0.66 0.73 2.03
C ASP A 187 0.72 -0.08 3.32
N HIS A 188 0.88 -1.39 3.22
CA HIS A 188 1.14 -2.34 4.31
C HIS A 188 1.75 -3.61 3.73
N GLY A 189 2.28 -4.45 4.61
CA GLY A 189 2.65 -5.81 4.25
C GLY A 189 1.55 -6.81 4.62
N ASN A 190 1.94 -8.07 4.71
CA ASN A 190 1.08 -9.18 5.08
C ASN A 190 1.84 -10.18 5.95
N THR A 191 1.10 -11.03 6.68
CA THR A 191 1.68 -12.04 7.56
C THR A 191 0.85 -13.32 7.56
N LYS A 192 1.48 -14.44 7.85
CA LYS A 192 0.79 -15.69 8.12
C LYS A 192 0.09 -15.62 9.48
N ALA A 193 -1.17 -16.06 9.52
CA ALA A 193 -1.94 -16.17 10.76
C ALA A 193 -2.86 -17.39 10.74
N THR A 194 -3.15 -17.90 11.94
CA THR A 194 -4.07 -19.03 12.14
C THR A 194 -5.36 -18.55 12.78
N GLY A 195 -6.48 -19.03 12.31
CA GLY A 195 -7.82 -18.69 12.78
C GLY A 195 -8.07 -19.09 14.22
N ILE A 196 -8.55 -18.15 15.02
CA ILE A 196 -9.01 -18.36 16.41
C ILE A 196 -10.53 -18.49 16.52
N GLY A 197 -11.23 -18.36 15.40
CA GLY A 197 -12.69 -18.35 15.30
C GLY A 197 -13.19 -17.02 14.72
N ARG A 198 -14.30 -17.09 13.99
CA ARG A 198 -15.01 -15.89 13.54
C ARG A 198 -15.69 -15.22 14.72
N ILE A 199 -15.53 -13.92 14.83
CA ILE A 199 -16.25 -13.14 15.84
C ILE A 199 -17.62 -12.79 15.25
N SER A 200 -18.68 -13.16 15.98
CA SER A 200 -20.05 -12.85 15.60
C SER A 200 -20.49 -11.54 16.27
N GLU A 201 -20.19 -10.42 15.65
CA GLU A 201 -20.47 -9.07 16.18
C GLU A 201 -21.69 -8.42 15.49
N GLY A 202 -22.37 -9.14 14.58
CA GLY A 202 -23.52 -8.59 13.86
C GLY A 202 -23.20 -7.36 13.02
N VAL A 203 -24.07 -6.34 13.09
CA VAL A 203 -23.99 -5.09 12.32
C VAL A 203 -23.17 -3.99 13.03
N LEU A 204 -22.63 -4.28 14.22
CA LEU A 204 -22.08 -3.29 15.15
C LEU A 204 -20.60 -2.93 14.91
N VAL A 205 -19.96 -3.54 13.93
CA VAL A 205 -18.55 -3.30 13.58
C VAL A 205 -18.49 -2.43 12.33
N ASP A 206 -17.83 -1.29 12.42
CA ASP A 206 -17.71 -0.34 11.32
C ASP A 206 -16.75 -0.83 10.22
N GLN A 207 -15.68 -1.55 10.61
CA GLN A 207 -14.78 -2.21 9.67
C GLN A 207 -14.29 -3.56 10.19
N LYS A 208 -14.38 -4.58 9.34
CA LYS A 208 -13.94 -5.95 9.59
C LYS A 208 -12.74 -6.28 8.72
N GLY A 209 -11.60 -6.55 9.35
CA GLY A 209 -10.45 -7.19 8.73
C GLY A 209 -10.18 -8.54 9.39
N GLU A 210 -9.39 -9.39 8.78
CA GLU A 210 -9.12 -10.72 9.36
C GLU A 210 -8.25 -10.63 10.63
N ARG A 211 -7.50 -9.53 10.82
CA ARG A 211 -6.68 -9.30 12.02
C ARG A 211 -7.11 -8.08 12.84
N VAL A 212 -8.16 -7.37 12.41
CA VAL A 212 -8.59 -6.11 13.03
C VAL A 212 -10.10 -5.99 13.07
N ARG A 213 -10.57 -5.28 14.10
CA ARG A 213 -11.95 -4.78 14.22
C ARG A 213 -11.90 -3.31 14.57
N VAL A 214 -12.73 -2.52 13.92
CA VAL A 214 -12.85 -1.08 14.17
C VAL A 214 -14.28 -0.77 14.58
N TYR A 215 -14.41 0.00 15.65
CA TYR A 215 -15.69 0.41 16.24
C TYR A 215 -15.72 1.92 16.37
N ARG A 216 -16.86 2.54 16.04
CA ARG A 216 -17.12 3.93 16.42
C ARG A 216 -17.73 4.05 17.81
N ASP A 217 -18.52 3.06 18.20
CA ASP A 217 -19.14 3.00 19.52
C ASP A 217 -18.14 2.47 20.57
N ARG A 218 -17.84 3.29 21.56
CA ARG A 218 -16.90 2.97 22.64
C ARG A 218 -17.41 1.83 23.52
N THR A 219 -18.72 1.75 23.75
CA THR A 219 -19.30 0.71 24.62
C THR A 219 -19.15 -0.67 23.98
N ILE A 220 -19.43 -0.76 22.67
CA ILE A 220 -19.27 -1.99 21.89
C ILE A 220 -17.81 -2.42 21.83
N TYR A 221 -16.91 -1.44 21.64
CA TYR A 221 -15.46 -1.67 21.65
C TYR A 221 -15.01 -2.27 22.98
N ASP A 222 -15.41 -1.67 24.11
CA ASP A 222 -14.99 -2.13 25.44
C ASP A 222 -15.60 -3.52 25.77
N ASP A 223 -16.85 -3.79 25.39
CA ASP A 223 -17.49 -5.10 25.55
C ASP A 223 -16.77 -6.17 24.71
N SER A 224 -16.47 -5.88 23.46
CA SER A 224 -15.74 -6.79 22.57
C SER A 224 -14.32 -7.06 23.09
N ALA A 225 -13.63 -6.03 23.56
CA ALA A 225 -12.28 -6.16 24.10
C ALA A 225 -12.21 -7.01 25.38
N ASN A 226 -13.28 -7.06 26.17
CA ASN A 226 -13.34 -7.89 27.36
C ASN A 226 -13.64 -9.38 27.05
N LYS A 227 -14.22 -9.66 25.89
CA LYS A 227 -14.62 -11.02 25.47
C LYS A 227 -13.58 -11.72 24.59
N LEU A 228 -12.63 -10.97 24.03
CA LEU A 228 -11.72 -11.48 23.01
C LEU A 228 -10.25 -11.37 23.45
N PRO A 229 -9.38 -12.30 23.01
CA PRO A 229 -7.94 -12.19 23.22
C PRO A 229 -7.33 -11.19 22.23
N VAL A 230 -7.53 -9.90 22.45
CA VAL A 230 -7.16 -8.82 21.53
C VAL A 230 -6.23 -7.80 22.17
N ILE A 231 -5.56 -7.04 21.33
CA ILE A 231 -4.75 -5.87 21.70
C ILE A 231 -5.60 -4.63 21.47
N LYS A 232 -5.80 -3.81 22.50
CA LYS A 232 -6.37 -2.47 22.38
C LYS A 232 -5.31 -1.54 21.81
N TRP A 233 -5.53 -1.02 20.61
CA TRP A 233 -4.59 -0.10 19.99
C TRP A 233 -4.95 1.35 20.29
N SER A 234 -3.92 2.19 20.52
CA SER A 234 -4.10 3.61 20.72
C SER A 234 -4.54 4.31 19.42
N ASN A 235 -5.42 5.30 19.52
CA ASN A 235 -5.89 6.09 18.39
C ASN A 235 -5.01 7.30 18.05
N ILE A 236 -3.74 7.33 18.46
CA ILE A 236 -2.84 8.44 18.14
C ILE A 236 -2.75 8.62 16.61
N GLY A 237 -3.14 9.82 16.14
CA GLY A 237 -3.17 10.15 14.71
C GLY A 237 -4.36 9.58 13.93
N LEU A 238 -5.26 8.85 14.59
CA LEU A 238 -6.54 8.37 14.09
C LEU A 238 -7.68 9.24 14.62
N PRO A 239 -8.89 9.20 14.03
CA PRO A 239 -10.06 9.88 14.58
C PRO A 239 -10.40 9.41 16.01
N ASP A 240 -10.95 10.28 16.84
CA ASP A 240 -11.28 9.97 18.23
C ASP A 240 -12.32 8.84 18.37
N ASP A 241 -13.21 8.72 17.39
CA ASP A 241 -14.22 7.66 17.27
C ASP A 241 -13.74 6.42 16.51
N TYR A 242 -12.43 6.26 16.30
CA TYR A 242 -11.84 5.13 15.57
C TYR A 242 -11.15 4.17 16.54
N HIS A 243 -11.94 3.32 17.20
CA HIS A 243 -11.47 2.41 18.23
C HIS A 243 -11.04 1.08 17.63
N VAL A 244 -9.78 0.68 17.84
CA VAL A 244 -9.15 -0.44 17.14
C VAL A 244 -8.85 -1.59 18.09
N LEU A 245 -9.34 -2.79 17.77
CA LEU A 245 -8.95 -4.06 18.37
C LEU A 245 -8.15 -4.88 17.35
N ILE A 246 -6.98 -5.34 17.74
CA ILE A 246 -6.07 -6.12 16.89
C ILE A 246 -5.92 -7.52 17.46
N SER A 247 -5.94 -8.56 16.62
CA SER A 247 -5.61 -9.93 17.02
C SER A 247 -4.16 -10.02 17.50
N GLN A 248 -3.87 -10.98 18.36
CA GLN A 248 -2.49 -11.26 18.77
C GLN A 248 -1.64 -11.74 17.59
N TYR A 249 -0.31 -11.71 17.76
CA TYR A 249 0.62 -12.20 16.76
C TYR A 249 0.29 -13.62 16.32
N GLY A 250 0.33 -13.87 15.00
CA GLY A 250 0.02 -15.17 14.42
C GLY A 250 -1.45 -15.59 14.46
N GLN A 251 -2.38 -14.73 14.93
CA GLN A 251 -3.80 -15.01 15.02
C GLN A 251 -4.63 -14.19 14.04
N ALA A 252 -5.78 -14.76 13.61
CA ALA A 252 -6.75 -14.09 12.77
C ALA A 252 -8.19 -14.43 13.18
N PHE A 253 -9.13 -13.54 12.91
CA PHE A 253 -10.57 -13.71 13.15
C PHE A 253 -11.27 -14.46 12.02
N VAL A 254 -10.67 -15.58 11.61
CA VAL A 254 -11.18 -16.51 10.59
C VAL A 254 -11.53 -17.84 11.26
N PRO A 255 -12.17 -18.80 10.59
CA PRO A 255 -12.50 -20.11 11.18
C PRO A 255 -11.32 -20.73 11.91
N ARG A 256 -11.60 -21.32 13.08
CA ARG A 256 -10.57 -21.89 13.95
C ARG A 256 -9.72 -22.93 13.22
N GLY A 257 -8.39 -22.76 13.29
CA GLY A 257 -7.42 -23.63 12.65
C GLY A 257 -7.20 -23.38 11.15
N GLN A 258 -7.91 -22.43 10.54
CA GLN A 258 -7.64 -22.02 9.15
C GLN A 258 -6.38 -21.14 9.09
N ASP A 259 -5.40 -21.53 8.28
CA ASP A 259 -4.26 -20.68 7.97
C ASP A 259 -4.61 -19.68 6.85
N VAL A 260 -4.19 -18.44 7.01
CA VAL A 260 -4.39 -17.35 6.04
C VAL A 260 -3.13 -16.51 5.93
N ILE A 261 -2.98 -15.85 4.78
CA ILE A 261 -2.04 -14.72 4.61
C ILE A 261 -2.90 -13.46 4.64
N THR A 262 -2.62 -12.57 5.57
CA THR A 262 -3.52 -11.45 5.86
C THR A 262 -2.80 -10.29 6.51
N HIS A 263 -3.53 -9.21 6.76
CA HIS A 263 -3.05 -7.96 7.32
C HIS A 263 -4.09 -7.32 8.26
N GLY A 264 -3.78 -6.17 8.83
CA GLY A 264 -4.65 -5.43 9.76
C GLY A 264 -4.05 -5.29 11.16
N GLY A 265 -2.95 -6.01 11.45
CA GLY A 265 -2.30 -6.05 12.75
C GLY A 265 -1.08 -5.12 12.87
N ILE A 266 -0.15 -5.55 13.72
CA ILE A 266 1.06 -4.80 14.12
C ILE A 266 2.34 -5.62 13.98
N SER A 267 2.30 -6.76 13.31
CA SER A 267 3.53 -7.54 13.11
C SER A 267 4.51 -6.76 12.24
N ILE A 268 5.81 -7.05 12.38
CA ILE A 268 6.85 -6.35 11.62
C ILE A 268 6.65 -6.54 10.11
N GLU A 269 6.15 -7.70 9.70
CA GLU A 269 5.85 -8.06 8.32
C GLU A 269 4.70 -7.23 7.73
N GLU A 270 3.77 -6.76 8.57
CA GLU A 270 2.65 -5.90 8.20
C GLU A 270 3.04 -4.43 8.18
N VAL A 271 3.83 -3.96 9.18
CA VAL A 271 4.07 -2.53 9.40
C VAL A 271 5.31 -2.00 8.72
N VAL A 272 6.33 -2.82 8.44
CA VAL A 272 7.54 -2.37 7.74
C VAL A 272 7.40 -2.63 6.26
N VAL A 273 7.35 -1.55 5.47
CA VAL A 273 7.20 -1.62 4.01
C VAL A 273 8.37 -0.94 3.29
N PRO A 274 8.67 -1.33 2.06
CA PRO A 274 9.74 -0.69 1.30
C PRO A 274 9.36 0.72 0.85
N PHE A 275 10.32 1.61 0.80
CA PHE A 275 10.29 2.86 0.06
C PHE A 275 11.56 2.96 -0.78
N VAL A 276 11.39 2.96 -2.09
CA VAL A 276 12.47 2.71 -3.04
C VAL A 276 12.44 3.74 -4.15
N LYS A 277 13.60 4.38 -4.42
CA LYS A 277 13.83 5.09 -5.67
C LYS A 277 14.39 4.13 -6.69
N VAL A 278 13.77 4.07 -7.87
CA VAL A 278 14.17 3.17 -8.96
C VAL A 278 15.04 3.95 -9.95
N GLU A 279 16.17 3.35 -10.33
CA GLU A 279 17.11 3.91 -11.30
C GLU A 279 17.41 2.87 -12.39
N ALA A 280 17.69 3.31 -13.60
CA ALA A 280 18.16 2.40 -14.65
C ALA A 280 19.66 2.18 -14.53
N ILE A 281 20.12 0.94 -14.65
CA ILE A 281 21.54 0.60 -14.72
C ILE A 281 22.12 1.17 -16.02
N LYS A 282 23.27 1.85 -15.94
CA LYS A 282 23.96 2.38 -17.12
C LYS A 282 24.31 1.23 -18.07
N GLY A 283 23.88 1.32 -19.33
CA GLY A 283 24.12 0.28 -20.34
C GLY A 283 23.08 -0.83 -20.40
N SER A 284 22.03 -0.81 -19.61
CA SER A 284 20.97 -1.85 -19.58
C SER A 284 20.03 -1.84 -20.80
N GLY A 285 20.21 -0.94 -21.76
CA GLY A 285 19.31 -0.83 -22.94
C GLY A 285 17.92 -0.25 -22.63
N LEU A 286 17.70 0.25 -21.41
CA LEU A 286 16.44 0.89 -21.00
C LEU A 286 16.31 2.35 -21.51
N LYS A 287 17.38 2.89 -22.13
CA LYS A 287 17.39 4.24 -22.72
C LYS A 287 16.68 4.29 -24.06
#